data_09ac7a12cc62b0d56e4087e1c187d304
#
_entry.id   09ac7a12cc62b0d56e4087e1c187d304
#
_cell.length_a   1.000
_cell.length_b   1.000
_cell.length_c   1.000
_cell.angle_alpha   90.00
_cell.angle_beta   90.00
_cell.angle_gamma   90.00
#
_symmetry.space_group_name_H-M   'P 1'
#
loop_
_entity.id
_entity.type
_entity.pdbx_description
1 polymer ?
#
loop_
_entity_poly.entity_id
_entity_poly.type
_entity_poly.pdbx_seq_one_letter_code
_entity_poly.pdbx_strand_id
1 'polypeptide(L)'
;MQPAAPQTLNLDLVGRTLEAPEFTYDWKTCATYALGIGAGPEELAYLWEGTPGFHVYPGFAVVPVQGIVMDALARIGADFRTLVHGEQTLRLHRPFDRAGVLRSTGRVSAVHDKGKAAVVVIDTTTHDANGQLVAETTWSIFCRGQGGFGGEPGPSPVAVQPLPDAPPAFTAQFATQSTQALLYRLSGDLNPLHVDPALATRVGFEAPILHGLCSYGFAARALVLHLGGGDPARLRSFSARFSGVVYPGTIVDLVARPTDVAGRFAVEARVGDRLVLSHGVAELA
;
A
#
# COMPACT_ATOMS: atom_id res chain seq x y z
N MET A 1 23.18 -27.27 0.78
CA MET A 1 23.21 -26.19 -0.21
C MET A 1 23.85 -24.99 0.48
N GLN A 2 25.00 -24.50 0.00
CA GLN A 2 25.57 -23.24 0.49
C GLN A 2 24.56 -22.10 0.23
N PRO A 3 24.32 -21.19 1.20
CA PRO A 3 23.53 -20.01 0.93
C PRO A 3 24.18 -19.23 -0.24
N ALA A 4 23.40 -18.91 -1.25
CA ALA A 4 23.86 -18.05 -2.32
C ALA A 4 24.39 -16.75 -1.70
N ALA A 5 25.53 -16.25 -2.21
CA ALA A 5 26.07 -14.96 -1.77
C ALA A 5 24.97 -13.88 -1.87
N PRO A 6 24.89 -12.97 -0.89
CA PRO A 6 23.90 -11.90 -0.93
C PRO A 6 24.04 -11.12 -2.24
N GLN A 7 22.95 -11.01 -3.00
CA GLN A 7 22.94 -10.19 -4.21
C GLN A 7 23.17 -8.72 -3.80
N THR A 8 24.22 -8.12 -4.38
CA THR A 8 24.53 -6.70 -4.17
C THR A 8 23.50 -5.85 -4.92
N LEU A 9 22.95 -4.83 -4.25
CA LEU A 9 22.03 -3.92 -4.89
C LEU A 9 22.76 -3.03 -5.91
N ASN A 10 22.11 -2.80 -7.06
CA ASN A 10 22.59 -1.90 -8.09
C ASN A 10 22.23 -0.45 -7.73
N LEU A 11 23.14 0.25 -7.06
CA LEU A 11 22.94 1.62 -6.61
C LEU A 11 22.92 2.66 -7.75
N ASP A 12 23.39 2.31 -8.95
CA ASP A 12 23.35 3.21 -10.12
C ASP A 12 21.92 3.52 -10.59
N LEU A 13 20.93 2.78 -10.08
CA LEU A 13 19.53 3.03 -10.34
C LEU A 13 18.96 4.19 -9.52
N VAL A 14 19.64 4.59 -8.43
CA VAL A 14 19.19 5.69 -7.58
C VAL A 14 19.16 7.00 -8.39
N GLY A 15 18.03 7.68 -8.32
CA GLY A 15 17.80 8.92 -9.05
C GLY A 15 17.32 8.76 -10.48
N ARG A 16 17.37 7.55 -11.05
CA ARG A 16 16.89 7.32 -12.43
C ARG A 16 15.38 7.22 -12.48
N THR A 17 14.80 7.83 -13.51
CA THR A 17 13.37 7.71 -13.82
C THR A 17 13.11 6.40 -14.54
N LEU A 18 12.03 5.74 -14.16
CA LEU A 18 11.48 4.54 -14.78
C LEU A 18 10.12 4.89 -15.36
N GLU A 19 9.86 4.44 -16.56
CA GLU A 19 8.59 4.63 -17.25
C GLU A 19 7.87 3.28 -17.37
N ALA A 20 6.55 3.31 -17.30
CA ALA A 20 5.71 2.17 -17.60
C ALA A 20 4.89 2.42 -18.86
N PRO A 21 4.39 1.35 -19.49
CA PRO A 21 3.32 1.46 -20.47
C PRO A 21 2.12 2.20 -19.90
N GLU A 22 1.36 2.86 -20.76
CA GLU A 22 0.09 3.47 -20.37
C GLU A 22 -0.82 2.41 -19.71
N PHE A 23 -1.46 2.79 -18.61
CA PHE A 23 -2.41 1.96 -17.90
C PHE A 23 -3.82 2.36 -18.29
N THR A 24 -4.45 1.56 -19.14
CA THR A 24 -5.85 1.73 -19.50
C THR A 24 -6.72 0.98 -18.50
N TYR A 25 -7.74 1.63 -17.96
CA TYR A 25 -8.65 1.05 -16.97
C TYR A 25 -10.09 1.50 -17.20
N ASP A 26 -11.00 0.74 -16.68
CA ASP A 26 -12.44 0.99 -16.71
C ASP A 26 -13.06 0.78 -15.32
N TRP A 27 -14.38 0.97 -15.24
CA TRP A 27 -15.11 0.78 -14.00
C TRP A 27 -14.96 -0.64 -13.41
N LYS A 28 -14.75 -1.67 -14.25
CA LYS A 28 -14.55 -3.06 -13.75
C LYS A 28 -13.23 -3.17 -13.00
N THR A 29 -12.18 -2.54 -13.50
CA THR A 29 -10.88 -2.47 -12.84
C THR A 29 -11.03 -1.78 -11.47
N CYS A 30 -11.76 -0.66 -11.42
CA CYS A 30 -12.02 0.08 -10.19
C CYS A 30 -12.85 -0.73 -9.19
N ALA A 31 -13.93 -1.36 -9.66
CA ALA A 31 -14.80 -2.21 -8.84
C ALA A 31 -14.06 -3.46 -8.33
N THR A 32 -13.21 -4.07 -9.16
CA THR A 32 -12.35 -5.20 -8.74
C THR A 32 -11.44 -4.79 -7.58
N TYR A 33 -10.80 -3.61 -7.66
CA TYR A 33 -10.02 -3.08 -6.56
C TYR A 33 -10.89 -2.83 -5.32
N ALA A 34 -12.06 -2.19 -5.48
CA ALA A 34 -12.99 -1.91 -4.38
C ALA A 34 -13.41 -3.20 -3.66
N LEU A 35 -13.80 -4.24 -4.39
CA LEU A 35 -14.10 -5.57 -3.84
C LEU A 35 -12.85 -6.18 -3.16
N GLY A 36 -11.68 -6.01 -3.77
CA GLY A 36 -10.39 -6.45 -3.24
C GLY A 36 -10.04 -5.88 -1.87
N ILE A 37 -10.54 -4.68 -1.55
CA ILE A 37 -10.40 -4.00 -0.26
C ILE A 37 -11.69 -4.04 0.58
N GLY A 38 -12.59 -4.99 0.28
CA GLY A 38 -13.75 -5.32 1.09
C GLY A 38 -14.95 -4.38 0.94
N ALA A 39 -15.10 -3.67 -0.18
CA ALA A 39 -16.33 -2.94 -0.47
C ALA A 39 -17.52 -3.90 -0.56
N GLY A 40 -18.63 -3.50 0.02
CA GLY A 40 -19.86 -4.30 0.15
C GLY A 40 -21.04 -3.70 -0.61
N PRO A 41 -22.21 -4.39 -0.55
CA PRO A 41 -23.41 -3.99 -1.29
C PRO A 41 -23.95 -2.60 -0.95
N GLU A 42 -23.58 -2.03 0.20
CA GLU A 42 -23.93 -0.66 0.61
C GLU A 42 -23.08 0.42 -0.08
N GLU A 43 -22.03 0.01 -0.80
CA GLU A 43 -21.07 0.91 -1.44
C GLU A 43 -21.24 0.92 -2.97
N LEU A 44 -22.48 0.90 -3.45
CA LEU A 44 -22.80 0.84 -4.88
C LEU A 44 -22.16 1.99 -5.68
N ALA A 45 -21.89 3.12 -5.07
CA ALA A 45 -21.15 4.22 -5.70
C ALA A 45 -19.73 3.84 -6.16
N TYR A 46 -19.17 2.76 -5.62
CA TYR A 46 -17.83 2.25 -5.95
C TYR A 46 -17.88 0.92 -6.73
N LEU A 47 -19.05 0.33 -6.89
CA LEU A 47 -19.20 -1.03 -7.42
C LEU A 47 -20.09 -1.12 -8.66
N TRP A 48 -21.09 -0.25 -8.76
CA TRP A 48 -22.10 -0.33 -9.82
C TRP A 48 -21.97 0.84 -10.79
N GLU A 49 -21.66 0.54 -12.04
CA GLU A 49 -21.46 1.50 -13.13
C GLU A 49 -22.70 2.34 -13.47
N GLY A 50 -23.89 1.88 -13.08
CA GLY A 50 -25.13 2.62 -13.22
C GLY A 50 -25.35 3.69 -12.16
N THR A 51 -24.52 3.75 -11.12
CA THR A 51 -24.62 4.78 -10.08
C THR A 51 -24.22 6.14 -10.66
N PRO A 52 -25.06 7.19 -10.56
CA PRO A 52 -24.63 8.53 -10.87
C PRO A 52 -23.42 8.94 -10.01
N GLY A 53 -22.35 9.44 -10.65
CA GLY A 53 -21.14 9.82 -9.92
C GLY A 53 -20.36 8.62 -9.36
N PHE A 54 -20.15 7.56 -10.17
CA PHE A 54 -19.30 6.44 -9.79
C PHE A 54 -17.95 6.92 -9.24
N HIS A 55 -17.59 6.41 -8.08
CA HIS A 55 -16.39 6.78 -7.34
C HIS A 55 -15.30 5.72 -7.42
N VAL A 56 -14.06 6.13 -7.25
CA VAL A 56 -12.89 5.24 -7.16
C VAL A 56 -12.20 5.49 -5.82
N TYR A 57 -11.93 4.42 -5.07
CA TYR A 57 -11.19 4.56 -3.80
C TYR A 57 -9.77 5.08 -4.03
N PRO A 58 -9.29 6.05 -3.22
CA PRO A 58 -7.96 6.65 -3.38
C PRO A 58 -6.81 5.64 -3.38
N GLY A 59 -6.94 4.55 -2.62
CA GLY A 59 -5.95 3.47 -2.59
C GLY A 59 -5.73 2.80 -3.95
N PHE A 60 -6.61 2.97 -4.93
CA PHE A 60 -6.42 2.53 -6.33
C PHE A 60 -5.12 3.08 -6.93
N ALA A 61 -4.58 4.17 -6.40
CA ALA A 61 -3.32 4.77 -6.86
C ALA A 61 -2.13 3.79 -6.90
N VAL A 62 -2.16 2.71 -6.10
CA VAL A 62 -1.10 1.69 -6.12
C VAL A 62 -1.19 0.75 -7.32
N VAL A 63 -2.39 0.64 -7.95
CA VAL A 63 -2.65 -0.33 -9.02
C VAL A 63 -1.89 0.01 -10.32
N PRO A 64 -1.98 1.23 -10.88
CA PRO A 64 -1.29 1.57 -12.13
C PRO A 64 0.23 1.57 -12.02
N VAL A 65 0.78 1.65 -10.81
CA VAL A 65 2.22 1.76 -10.57
C VAL A 65 2.88 0.46 -10.10
N GLN A 66 2.09 -0.59 -9.86
CA GLN A 66 2.61 -1.89 -9.39
C GLN A 66 3.72 -2.43 -10.31
N GLY A 67 3.54 -2.33 -11.63
CA GLY A 67 4.52 -2.78 -12.62
C GLY A 67 5.85 -2.00 -12.53
N ILE A 68 5.78 -0.69 -12.32
CA ILE A 68 6.98 0.16 -12.16
C ILE A 68 7.77 -0.25 -10.91
N VAL A 69 7.07 -0.46 -9.79
CA VAL A 69 7.70 -0.84 -8.53
C VAL A 69 8.36 -2.21 -8.64
N MET A 70 7.70 -3.18 -9.28
CA MET A 70 8.27 -4.52 -9.52
C MET A 70 9.50 -4.45 -10.44
N ASP A 71 9.46 -3.65 -11.52
CA ASP A 71 10.59 -3.44 -12.42
C ASP A 71 11.77 -2.76 -11.71
N ALA A 72 11.49 -1.73 -10.90
CA ALA A 72 12.51 -1.07 -10.08
C ALA A 72 13.21 -2.05 -9.13
N LEU A 73 12.43 -2.89 -8.42
CA LEU A 73 12.96 -3.89 -7.50
C LEU A 73 13.78 -4.97 -8.22
N ALA A 74 13.33 -5.40 -9.41
CA ALA A 74 14.07 -6.36 -10.22
C ALA A 74 15.41 -5.78 -10.71
N ARG A 75 15.39 -4.56 -11.25
CA ARG A 75 16.61 -3.88 -11.78
C ARG A 75 17.61 -3.53 -10.70
N ILE A 76 17.15 -3.18 -9.49
CA ILE A 76 18.05 -2.91 -8.38
C ILE A 76 18.64 -4.18 -7.78
N GLY A 77 18.09 -5.36 -8.13
CA GLY A 77 18.58 -6.66 -7.64
C GLY A 77 18.02 -7.02 -6.26
N ALA A 78 16.82 -6.54 -5.91
CA ALA A 78 16.15 -6.93 -4.67
C ALA A 78 15.79 -8.43 -4.67
N ASP A 79 16.06 -9.10 -3.56
CA ASP A 79 15.67 -10.51 -3.41
C ASP A 79 14.20 -10.65 -3.03
N PHE A 80 13.37 -10.98 -4.02
CA PHE A 80 11.93 -11.15 -3.87
C PHE A 80 11.51 -12.22 -2.86
N ARG A 81 12.43 -13.10 -2.44
CA ARG A 81 12.16 -14.15 -1.43
C ARG A 81 12.21 -13.61 -0.01
N THR A 82 12.91 -12.49 0.20
CA THR A 82 13.23 -11.96 1.54
C THR A 82 12.76 -10.53 1.76
N LEU A 83 12.39 -9.83 0.68
CA LEU A 83 11.86 -8.47 0.82
C LEU A 83 10.47 -8.45 1.46
N VAL A 84 10.18 -7.35 2.15
CA VAL A 84 8.85 -7.05 2.66
C VAL A 84 8.51 -5.59 2.40
N HIS A 85 7.25 -5.31 2.14
CA HIS A 85 6.76 -3.94 2.05
C HIS A 85 6.74 -3.34 3.45
N GLY A 86 7.54 -2.33 3.69
CA GLY A 86 7.70 -1.69 5.00
C GLY A 86 6.72 -0.57 5.24
N GLU A 87 6.63 0.38 4.30
CA GLU A 87 5.76 1.55 4.42
C GLU A 87 5.15 1.92 3.08
N GLN A 88 3.92 2.46 3.13
CA GLN A 88 3.22 3.02 1.98
C GLN A 88 2.73 4.42 2.29
N THR A 89 2.95 5.34 1.37
CA THR A 89 2.31 6.67 1.37
C THR A 89 1.54 6.87 0.08
N LEU A 90 0.39 7.48 0.19
CA LEU A 90 -0.44 7.96 -0.89
C LEU A 90 -0.70 9.46 -0.69
N ARG A 91 -0.59 10.23 -1.76
CA ARG A 91 -1.10 11.61 -1.87
C ARG A 91 -2.03 11.69 -3.07
N LEU A 92 -3.28 12.08 -2.83
CA LEU A 92 -4.28 12.27 -3.87
C LEU A 92 -4.41 13.76 -4.19
N HIS A 93 -4.22 14.13 -5.45
CA HIS A 93 -4.36 15.50 -5.94
C HIS A 93 -5.77 15.74 -6.50
N ARG A 94 -6.33 14.72 -7.13
CA ARG A 94 -7.71 14.70 -7.65
C ARG A 94 -8.26 13.26 -7.62
N PRO A 95 -9.58 13.07 -7.52
CA PRO A 95 -10.19 11.75 -7.65
C PRO A 95 -9.87 11.12 -9.02
N PHE A 96 -9.79 9.79 -9.02
CA PHE A 96 -9.74 9.03 -10.27
C PHE A 96 -11.10 9.06 -10.96
N ASP A 97 -11.09 9.16 -12.28
CA ASP A 97 -12.28 8.93 -13.09
C ASP A 97 -12.64 7.43 -13.10
N ARG A 98 -13.88 7.08 -13.47
CA ARG A 98 -14.33 5.68 -13.53
C ARG A 98 -13.67 4.85 -14.65
N ALA A 99 -13.02 5.52 -15.60
CA ALA A 99 -12.32 4.92 -16.72
C ALA A 99 -11.35 5.93 -17.33
N GLY A 100 -10.29 5.47 -17.94
CA GLY A 100 -9.34 6.35 -18.61
C GLY A 100 -8.01 5.69 -18.92
N VAL A 101 -7.05 6.54 -19.22
CA VAL A 101 -5.65 6.18 -19.43
C VAL A 101 -4.80 6.96 -18.43
N LEU A 102 -3.95 6.26 -17.71
CA LEU A 102 -2.99 6.83 -16.78
C LEU A 102 -1.56 6.64 -17.31
N ARG A 103 -0.74 7.68 -17.12
CA ARG A 103 0.70 7.66 -17.41
C ARG A 103 1.43 7.83 -16.09
N SER A 104 2.22 6.83 -15.75
CA SER A 104 2.95 6.84 -14.48
C SER A 104 4.45 6.75 -14.72
N THR A 105 5.19 7.45 -13.88
CA THR A 105 6.63 7.34 -13.77
C THR A 105 7.02 6.91 -12.37
N GLY A 106 8.14 6.23 -12.24
CA GLY A 106 8.72 5.86 -10.96
C GLY A 106 10.17 6.30 -10.87
N ARG A 107 10.67 6.38 -9.65
CA ARG A 107 12.07 6.70 -9.35
C ARG A 107 12.50 5.98 -8.10
N VAL A 108 13.64 5.29 -8.12
CA VAL A 108 14.31 4.89 -6.88
C VAL A 108 14.92 6.15 -6.29
N SER A 109 14.26 6.73 -5.29
CA SER A 109 14.66 8.00 -4.69
C SER A 109 15.79 7.84 -3.66
N ALA A 110 15.83 6.67 -2.98
CA ALA A 110 16.91 6.37 -2.04
C ALA A 110 17.10 4.86 -1.85
N VAL A 111 18.31 4.48 -1.44
CA VAL A 111 18.61 3.16 -0.88
C VAL A 111 19.40 3.38 0.40
N HIS A 112 18.77 2.99 1.53
CA HIS A 112 19.37 3.18 2.85
C HIS A 112 20.01 1.88 3.34
N ASP A 113 21.25 1.98 3.85
CA ASP A 113 21.96 0.87 4.47
C ASP A 113 21.55 0.75 5.95
N LYS A 114 20.86 -0.31 6.31
CA LYS A 114 20.48 -0.62 7.70
C LYS A 114 21.37 -1.69 8.33
N GLY A 115 22.60 -1.83 7.84
CA GLY A 115 23.57 -2.83 8.29
C GLY A 115 23.25 -4.23 7.77
N LYS A 116 22.31 -4.92 8.34
CA LYS A 116 21.89 -6.28 7.88
C LYS A 116 20.85 -6.26 6.78
N ALA A 117 20.25 -5.13 6.49
CA ALA A 117 19.19 -4.97 5.50
C ALA A 117 19.36 -3.66 4.74
N ALA A 118 18.69 -3.53 3.61
CA ALA A 118 18.54 -2.26 2.91
C ALA A 118 17.07 -1.80 2.94
N VAL A 119 16.84 -0.50 2.82
CA VAL A 119 15.51 0.05 2.52
C VAL A 119 15.59 0.74 1.16
N VAL A 120 14.86 0.21 0.19
CA VAL A 120 14.70 0.81 -1.13
C VAL A 120 13.45 1.68 -1.10
N VAL A 121 13.61 2.98 -1.39
CA VAL A 121 12.51 3.94 -1.48
C VAL A 121 12.20 4.19 -2.95
N ILE A 122 10.94 4.01 -3.33
CA ILE A 122 10.48 4.21 -4.70
C ILE A 122 9.32 5.20 -4.65
N ASP A 123 9.51 6.34 -5.32
CA ASP A 123 8.45 7.32 -5.53
C ASP A 123 7.83 7.12 -6.90
N THR A 124 6.52 7.29 -6.99
CA THR A 124 5.80 7.25 -8.26
C THR A 124 4.89 8.47 -8.41
N THR A 125 4.69 8.88 -9.64
CA THR A 125 3.82 9.99 -10.01
C THR A 125 2.91 9.53 -11.14
N THR A 126 1.60 9.74 -10.99
CA THR A 126 0.58 9.32 -11.94
C THR A 126 -0.20 10.51 -12.48
N HIS A 127 -0.26 10.64 -13.80
CA HIS A 127 -1.00 11.66 -14.53
C HIS A 127 -2.13 11.03 -15.35
N ASP A 128 -3.18 11.80 -15.59
CA ASP A 128 -4.24 11.41 -16.52
C ASP A 128 -3.82 11.62 -18.00
N ALA A 129 -4.72 11.29 -18.94
CA ALA A 129 -4.49 11.45 -20.36
C ALA A 129 -4.22 12.91 -20.79
N ASN A 130 -4.68 13.89 -20.00
CA ASN A 130 -4.49 15.32 -20.23
C ASN A 130 -3.20 15.86 -19.58
N GLY A 131 -2.40 15.00 -18.94
CA GLY A 131 -1.19 15.40 -18.23
C GLY A 131 -1.44 16.04 -16.87
N GLN A 132 -2.66 15.94 -16.31
CA GLN A 132 -2.96 16.45 -14.98
C GLN A 132 -2.52 15.45 -13.91
N LEU A 133 -1.86 15.94 -12.87
CA LEU A 133 -1.42 15.11 -11.74
C LEU A 133 -2.63 14.57 -10.97
N VAL A 134 -2.70 13.25 -10.83
CA VAL A 134 -3.77 12.54 -10.13
C VAL A 134 -3.31 12.08 -8.75
N ALA A 135 -2.20 11.36 -8.69
CA ALA A 135 -1.70 10.79 -7.43
C ALA A 135 -0.19 10.65 -7.43
N GLU A 136 0.38 10.66 -6.23
CA GLU A 136 1.76 10.29 -5.93
C GLU A 136 1.75 9.16 -4.90
N THR A 137 2.69 8.23 -5.01
CA THR A 137 2.90 7.20 -3.98
C THR A 137 4.38 7.05 -3.64
N THR A 138 4.66 6.74 -2.38
CA THR A 138 5.99 6.38 -1.90
C THR A 138 5.94 4.99 -1.29
N TRP A 139 6.83 4.12 -1.74
CA TRP A 139 6.96 2.73 -1.33
C TRP A 139 8.30 2.55 -0.62
N SER A 140 8.29 2.09 0.62
CA SER A 140 9.51 1.72 1.34
C SER A 140 9.59 0.21 1.42
N ILE A 141 10.54 -0.38 0.71
CA ILE A 141 10.72 -1.82 0.61
C ILE A 141 11.94 -2.24 1.44
N PHE A 142 11.72 -3.11 2.41
CA PHE A 142 12.76 -3.62 3.30
C PHE A 142 13.35 -4.91 2.73
N CYS A 143 14.61 -4.84 2.28
CA CYS A 143 15.35 -5.93 1.65
C CYS A 143 16.25 -6.59 2.70
N ARG A 144 15.79 -7.70 3.28
CA ARG A 144 16.53 -8.45 4.31
C ARG A 144 17.79 -9.06 3.72
N GLY A 145 18.91 -8.98 4.47
CA GLY A 145 20.17 -9.58 4.05
C GLY A 145 20.92 -8.82 2.95
N GLN A 146 20.43 -7.66 2.50
CA GLN A 146 21.02 -6.89 1.42
C GLN A 146 21.57 -5.51 1.88
N GLY A 147 21.90 -5.37 3.16
CA GLY A 147 22.62 -4.21 3.71
C GLY A 147 24.10 -4.45 3.83
N GLY A 148 24.82 -3.53 4.50
CA GLY A 148 26.26 -3.63 4.75
C GLY A 148 27.12 -3.17 3.57
N PHE A 149 26.55 -2.39 2.66
CA PHE A 149 27.27 -1.85 1.49
C PHE A 149 27.94 -0.49 1.77
N GLY A 150 27.84 0.06 3.01
CA GLY A 150 28.47 1.30 3.42
C GLY A 150 27.75 2.56 2.95
N GLY A 151 26.46 2.44 2.60
CA GLY A 151 25.62 3.57 2.22
C GLY A 151 25.07 4.34 3.41
N GLU A 152 24.38 5.45 3.13
CA GLU A 152 23.72 6.26 4.16
C GLU A 152 22.64 5.45 4.90
N PRO A 153 22.58 5.51 6.24
CA PRO A 153 21.60 4.74 7.01
C PRO A 153 20.17 5.26 6.83
N GLY A 154 20.00 6.46 6.26
CA GLY A 154 18.71 7.12 6.16
C GLY A 154 18.10 7.47 7.51
N PRO A 155 16.79 7.79 7.56
CA PRO A 155 16.11 8.15 8.80
C PRO A 155 16.23 7.05 9.86
N SER A 156 16.44 7.46 11.11
CA SER A 156 16.41 6.53 12.24
C SER A 156 15.04 5.91 12.40
N PRO A 157 14.96 4.63 12.84
CA PRO A 157 13.68 4.03 13.15
C PRO A 157 12.94 4.86 14.21
N VAL A 158 11.72 5.27 13.90
CA VAL A 158 10.84 5.90 14.88
C VAL A 158 10.14 4.80 15.65
N ALA A 159 10.21 4.83 16.99
CA ALA A 159 9.43 3.92 17.81
C ALA A 159 7.93 4.15 17.59
N VAL A 160 7.13 3.08 17.71
CA VAL A 160 5.68 3.22 17.68
C VAL A 160 5.26 4.14 18.82
N GLN A 161 4.72 5.29 18.48
CA GLN A 161 4.16 6.22 19.46
C GLN A 161 2.74 5.77 19.78
N PRO A 162 2.32 5.89 21.05
CA PRO A 162 0.91 5.73 21.40
C PRO A 162 0.06 6.68 20.55
N LEU A 163 -1.14 6.22 20.20
CA LEU A 163 -2.12 7.12 19.59
C LEU A 163 -2.40 8.33 20.52
N PRO A 164 -2.74 9.50 19.97
CA PRO A 164 -3.15 10.66 20.76
C PRO A 164 -4.18 10.30 21.82
N ASP A 165 -4.09 10.91 23.01
CA ASP A 165 -5.05 10.71 24.10
C ASP A 165 -6.34 11.52 23.86
N ALA A 166 -6.89 11.40 22.66
CA ALA A 166 -8.15 12.00 22.26
C ALA A 166 -9.18 10.89 22.02
N PRO A 167 -10.48 11.13 22.21
CA PRO A 167 -11.48 10.16 21.79
C PRO A 167 -11.31 9.77 20.32
N PRO A 168 -11.53 8.49 19.96
CA PRO A 168 -11.50 8.10 18.56
C PRO A 168 -12.49 8.91 17.71
N ALA A 169 -12.06 9.41 16.57
CA ALA A 169 -12.95 9.97 15.57
C ALA A 169 -13.86 8.87 14.99
N PHE A 170 -13.30 7.66 14.83
CA PHE A 170 -14.07 6.44 14.62
C PHE A 170 -13.26 5.21 15.06
N THR A 171 -13.98 4.12 15.29
CA THR A 171 -13.48 2.75 15.34
C THR A 171 -14.27 1.92 14.34
N ALA A 172 -13.61 1.00 13.64
CA ALA A 172 -14.28 0.09 12.72
C ALA A 172 -13.67 -1.30 12.83
N GLN A 173 -14.49 -2.31 12.58
CA GLN A 173 -14.03 -3.68 12.40
C GLN A 173 -14.35 -4.11 10.98
N PHE A 174 -13.42 -4.79 10.35
CA PHE A 174 -13.70 -5.43 9.07
C PHE A 174 -13.21 -6.88 9.08
N ALA A 175 -14.10 -7.77 8.69
CA ALA A 175 -13.78 -9.17 8.49
C ALA A 175 -13.21 -9.34 7.07
N THR A 176 -11.95 -9.77 6.99
CA THR A 176 -11.39 -10.18 5.71
C THR A 176 -11.99 -11.53 5.32
N GLN A 177 -12.33 -11.72 4.05
CA GLN A 177 -12.82 -13.01 3.56
C GLN A 177 -11.66 -14.01 3.47
N SER A 178 -11.95 -15.30 3.60
CA SER A 178 -10.93 -16.35 3.38
C SER A 178 -10.35 -16.30 1.95
N THR A 179 -11.10 -15.77 0.99
CA THR A 179 -10.70 -15.56 -0.40
C THR A 179 -10.13 -14.16 -0.67
N GLN A 180 -9.94 -13.32 0.36
CA GLN A 180 -9.59 -11.91 0.17
C GLN A 180 -8.27 -11.72 -0.61
N ALA A 181 -7.26 -12.53 -0.34
CA ALA A 181 -6.00 -12.46 -1.07
C ALA A 181 -6.16 -12.87 -2.54
N LEU A 182 -7.03 -13.86 -2.83
CA LEU A 182 -7.32 -14.30 -4.19
C LEU A 182 -8.04 -13.21 -5.00
N LEU A 183 -8.89 -12.42 -4.34
CA LEU A 183 -9.58 -11.31 -4.97
C LEU A 183 -8.64 -10.11 -5.15
N TYR A 184 -7.91 -9.71 -4.10
CA TYR A 184 -7.04 -8.54 -4.14
C TYR A 184 -5.92 -8.67 -5.19
N ARG A 185 -5.34 -9.87 -5.36
CA ARG A 185 -4.28 -10.09 -6.35
C ARG A 185 -4.67 -9.78 -7.80
N LEU A 186 -5.98 -9.76 -8.09
CA LEU A 186 -6.49 -9.36 -9.41
C LEU A 186 -6.24 -7.89 -9.73
N SER A 187 -5.89 -7.09 -8.72
CA SER A 187 -5.46 -5.70 -8.86
C SER A 187 -3.97 -5.53 -9.19
N GLY A 188 -3.24 -6.64 -9.48
CA GLY A 188 -1.88 -6.59 -10.05
C GLY A 188 -0.77 -7.20 -9.21
N ASP A 189 -0.94 -7.37 -7.89
CA ASP A 189 0.07 -8.03 -7.06
C ASP A 189 -0.09 -9.56 -7.11
N LEU A 190 0.66 -10.17 -8.01
CA LEU A 190 0.61 -11.61 -8.27
C LEU A 190 1.63 -12.42 -7.44
N ASN A 191 2.25 -11.83 -6.42
CA ASN A 191 3.24 -12.53 -5.59
C ASN A 191 2.65 -13.83 -5.03
N PRO A 192 3.27 -14.99 -5.31
CA PRO A 192 2.74 -16.29 -4.90
C PRO A 192 2.70 -16.49 -3.38
N LEU A 193 3.39 -15.65 -2.59
CA LEU A 193 3.32 -15.66 -1.13
C LEU A 193 1.88 -15.51 -0.59
N HIS A 194 1.02 -14.89 -1.35
CA HIS A 194 -0.37 -14.62 -0.97
C HIS A 194 -1.35 -15.73 -1.39
N VAL A 195 -0.87 -16.78 -2.08
CA VAL A 195 -1.75 -17.84 -2.62
C VAL A 195 -1.18 -19.26 -2.52
N ASP A 196 0.16 -19.39 -2.45
CA ASP A 196 0.82 -20.71 -2.41
C ASP A 196 1.19 -21.11 -0.98
N PRO A 197 0.48 -22.10 -0.38
CA PRO A 197 0.77 -22.57 0.97
C PRO A 197 2.19 -23.15 1.12
N ALA A 198 2.71 -23.80 0.08
CA ALA A 198 4.05 -24.39 0.13
C ALA A 198 5.14 -23.32 0.17
N LEU A 199 4.94 -22.21 -0.57
CA LEU A 199 5.84 -21.07 -0.49
C LEU A 199 5.72 -20.37 0.87
N ALA A 200 4.51 -20.11 1.36
CA ALA A 200 4.28 -19.46 2.65
C ALA A 200 5.01 -20.21 3.78
N THR A 201 4.82 -21.53 3.86
CA THR A 201 5.49 -22.37 4.87
C THR A 201 7.02 -22.32 4.72
N ARG A 202 7.54 -22.37 3.50
CA ARG A 202 9.00 -22.36 3.24
C ARG A 202 9.65 -21.04 3.70
N VAL A 203 8.93 -19.92 3.64
CA VAL A 203 9.43 -18.61 4.10
C VAL A 203 9.03 -18.26 5.53
N GLY A 204 8.44 -19.23 6.27
CA GLY A 204 8.20 -19.13 7.71
C GLY A 204 6.83 -18.62 8.13
N PHE A 205 5.83 -18.62 7.24
CA PHE A 205 4.44 -18.32 7.57
C PHE A 205 3.60 -19.60 7.72
N GLU A 206 2.58 -19.56 8.55
CA GLU A 206 1.67 -20.70 8.79
C GLU A 206 0.79 -21.00 7.57
N ALA A 207 0.43 -19.94 6.82
CA ALA A 207 -0.41 -19.99 5.63
C ALA A 207 -0.10 -18.78 4.71
N PRO A 208 -0.65 -18.74 3.48
CA PRO A 208 -0.60 -17.54 2.65
C PRO A 208 -1.13 -16.31 3.42
N ILE A 209 -0.34 -15.24 3.42
CA ILE A 209 -0.69 -14.00 4.12
C ILE A 209 -1.47 -13.07 3.20
N LEU A 210 -2.28 -12.19 3.79
CA LEU A 210 -2.93 -11.12 3.05
C LEU A 210 -1.89 -10.09 2.58
N HIS A 211 -2.08 -9.52 1.40
CA HIS A 211 -1.25 -8.42 0.90
C HIS A 211 -1.26 -7.24 1.89
N GLY A 212 -0.10 -6.68 2.18
CA GLY A 212 -0.02 -5.48 3.01
C GLY A 212 -0.87 -4.33 2.43
N LEU A 213 -0.80 -4.14 1.12
CA LEU A 213 -1.59 -3.13 0.41
C LEU A 213 -3.10 -3.39 0.44
N CYS A 214 -3.54 -4.64 0.61
CA CYS A 214 -4.95 -4.95 0.87
C CYS A 214 -5.37 -4.39 2.23
N SER A 215 -4.61 -4.65 3.30
CA SER A 215 -4.87 -4.10 4.64
C SER A 215 -4.83 -2.57 4.65
N TYR A 216 -3.88 -1.98 3.93
CA TYR A 216 -3.80 -0.54 3.71
C TYR A 216 -5.04 0.00 2.97
N GLY A 217 -5.49 -0.71 1.95
CA GLY A 217 -6.70 -0.38 1.19
C GLY A 217 -7.98 -0.41 2.05
N PHE A 218 -8.12 -1.42 2.92
CA PHE A 218 -9.21 -1.48 3.91
C PHE A 218 -9.18 -0.25 4.83
N ALA A 219 -8.00 0.14 5.32
CA ALA A 219 -7.87 1.33 6.16
C ALA A 219 -8.21 2.62 5.39
N ALA A 220 -7.69 2.79 4.18
CA ALA A 220 -8.01 3.95 3.32
C ALA A 220 -9.51 4.03 2.99
N ARG A 221 -10.16 2.89 2.72
CA ARG A 221 -11.60 2.80 2.51
C ARG A 221 -12.37 3.26 3.76
N ALA A 222 -12.00 2.76 4.94
CA ALA A 222 -12.66 3.16 6.19
C ALA A 222 -12.50 4.67 6.46
N LEU A 223 -11.33 5.25 6.20
CA LEU A 223 -11.11 6.69 6.31
C LEU A 223 -12.05 7.49 5.39
N VAL A 224 -12.22 7.06 4.14
CA VAL A 224 -13.17 7.68 3.20
C VAL A 224 -14.59 7.58 3.70
N LEU A 225 -15.02 6.41 4.18
CA LEU A 225 -16.40 6.20 4.62
C LEU A 225 -16.72 6.96 5.90
N HIS A 226 -15.88 6.85 6.93
CA HIS A 226 -16.19 7.38 8.27
C HIS A 226 -15.80 8.85 8.46
N LEU A 227 -14.74 9.31 7.81
CA LEU A 227 -14.26 10.70 7.93
C LEU A 227 -14.53 11.52 6.68
N GLY A 228 -14.49 10.88 5.51
CA GLY A 228 -14.78 11.52 4.22
C GLY A 228 -16.27 11.60 3.88
N GLY A 229 -17.16 10.96 4.65
CA GLY A 229 -18.58 10.89 4.32
C GLY A 229 -18.86 10.17 3.00
N GLY A 230 -17.99 9.24 2.59
CA GLY A 230 -18.09 8.51 1.33
C GLY A 230 -17.55 9.28 0.11
N ASP A 231 -17.01 10.47 0.28
CA ASP A 231 -16.38 11.24 -0.82
C ASP A 231 -14.86 10.93 -0.88
N PRO A 232 -14.38 10.25 -1.93
CA PRO A 232 -12.97 9.91 -2.08
C PRO A 232 -12.07 11.15 -2.23
N ALA A 233 -12.60 12.28 -2.70
CA ALA A 233 -11.85 13.52 -2.86
C ALA A 233 -11.37 14.10 -1.53
N ARG A 234 -12.01 13.73 -0.42
CA ARG A 234 -11.66 14.24 0.90
C ARG A 234 -10.42 13.61 1.51
N LEU A 235 -10.05 12.38 1.14
CA LEU A 235 -8.80 11.77 1.57
C LEU A 235 -7.63 12.31 0.73
N ARG A 236 -6.89 13.28 1.28
CA ARG A 236 -5.78 13.93 0.61
C ARG A 236 -4.47 13.15 0.69
N SER A 237 -4.20 12.57 1.83
CA SER A 237 -3.04 11.70 2.00
C SER A 237 -3.31 10.62 3.04
N PHE A 238 -2.63 9.51 2.88
CA PHE A 238 -2.55 8.46 3.89
C PHE A 238 -1.18 7.80 3.83
N SER A 239 -0.53 7.66 4.98
CA SER A 239 0.70 6.89 5.15
C SER A 239 0.53 5.87 6.25
N ALA A 240 1.16 4.70 6.13
CA ALA A 240 1.18 3.70 7.17
C ALA A 240 2.40 2.78 7.02
N ARG A 241 2.84 2.22 8.17
CA ARG A 241 3.86 1.18 8.25
C ARG A 241 3.18 -0.18 8.43
N PHE A 242 3.64 -1.18 7.68
CA PHE A 242 3.23 -2.57 7.84
C PHE A 242 4.00 -3.20 9.01
N SER A 243 3.33 -3.40 10.13
CA SER A 243 3.96 -3.84 11.40
C SER A 243 3.68 -5.30 11.73
N GLY A 244 2.74 -5.94 11.04
CA GLY A 244 2.42 -7.34 11.23
C GLY A 244 1.65 -7.92 10.04
N VAL A 245 1.69 -9.23 9.91
CA VAL A 245 0.95 -9.93 8.85
C VAL A 245 -0.52 -10.09 9.22
N VAL A 246 -1.38 -10.11 8.21
CA VAL A 246 -2.80 -10.46 8.35
C VAL A 246 -3.03 -11.74 7.59
N TYR A 247 -3.76 -12.69 8.16
CA TYR A 247 -4.22 -13.87 7.44
C TYR A 247 -5.63 -13.65 6.90
N PRO A 248 -5.95 -14.08 5.68
CA PRO A 248 -7.33 -14.03 5.18
C PRO A 248 -8.29 -14.75 6.12
N GLY A 249 -9.50 -14.20 6.29
CA GLY A 249 -10.50 -14.73 7.21
C GLY A 249 -10.40 -14.19 8.64
N THR A 250 -9.51 -13.22 8.92
CA THR A 250 -9.41 -12.59 10.25
C THR A 250 -10.17 -11.27 10.32
N ILE A 251 -10.54 -10.89 11.55
CA ILE A 251 -11.10 -9.56 11.84
C ILE A 251 -9.94 -8.61 12.11
N VAL A 252 -10.02 -7.44 11.49
CA VAL A 252 -9.07 -6.34 11.70
C VAL A 252 -9.81 -5.18 12.36
N ASP A 253 -9.29 -4.74 13.51
CA ASP A 253 -9.76 -3.57 14.23
C ASP A 253 -8.99 -2.35 13.74
N LEU A 254 -9.70 -1.29 13.35
CA LEU A 254 -9.13 -0.01 12.92
C LEU A 254 -9.58 1.09 13.87
N VAL A 255 -8.67 1.96 14.24
CA VAL A 255 -8.94 3.16 15.03
C VAL A 255 -8.28 4.37 14.37
N ALA A 256 -9.01 5.47 14.28
CA ALA A 256 -8.47 6.78 13.91
C ALA A 256 -8.75 7.79 15.02
N ARG A 257 -7.73 8.53 15.43
CA ARG A 257 -7.83 9.58 16.45
C ARG A 257 -7.37 10.92 15.87
N PRO A 258 -8.07 12.02 16.18
CA PRO A 258 -7.63 13.34 15.74
C PRO A 258 -6.27 13.68 16.36
N THR A 259 -5.45 14.41 15.63
CA THR A 259 -4.22 15.01 16.13
C THR A 259 -4.47 16.45 16.53
N ASP A 260 -3.44 17.17 16.96
CA ASP A 260 -3.45 18.62 17.20
C ASP A 260 -3.58 19.46 15.91
N VAL A 261 -3.44 18.84 14.74
CA VAL A 261 -3.60 19.46 13.44
C VAL A 261 -4.99 19.16 12.88
N ALA A 262 -5.77 20.18 12.58
CA ALA A 262 -7.11 20.03 12.01
C ALA A 262 -7.08 19.24 10.71
N GLY A 263 -8.01 18.30 10.54
CA GLY A 263 -8.09 17.42 9.37
C GLY A 263 -7.03 16.30 9.33
N ARG A 264 -6.18 16.17 10.37
CA ARG A 264 -5.15 15.14 10.45
C ARG A 264 -5.46 14.14 11.55
N PHE A 265 -5.32 12.86 11.22
CA PHE A 265 -5.67 11.74 12.09
C PHE A 265 -4.51 10.74 12.19
N ALA A 266 -4.26 10.28 13.41
CA ALA A 266 -3.39 9.12 13.67
C ALA A 266 -4.21 7.84 13.52
N VAL A 267 -3.67 6.84 12.84
CA VAL A 267 -4.39 5.62 12.44
C VAL A 267 -3.60 4.38 12.84
N GLU A 268 -4.27 3.41 13.44
CA GLU A 268 -3.73 2.08 13.71
C GLU A 268 -4.71 0.99 13.30
N ALA A 269 -4.17 -0.17 12.92
CA ALA A 269 -4.96 -1.38 12.72
C ALA A 269 -4.35 -2.56 13.49
N ARG A 270 -5.22 -3.42 14.04
CA ARG A 270 -4.84 -4.57 14.86
C ARG A 270 -5.60 -5.84 14.47
N VAL A 271 -5.00 -6.97 14.74
CA VAL A 271 -5.66 -8.28 14.76
C VAL A 271 -5.49 -8.83 16.19
N GLY A 272 -6.55 -8.77 16.99
CA GLY A 272 -6.45 -8.92 18.44
C GLY A 272 -5.48 -7.88 19.02
N ASP A 273 -4.53 -8.32 19.84
CA ASP A 273 -3.52 -7.42 20.42
C ASP A 273 -2.37 -7.07 19.49
N ARG A 274 -2.25 -7.74 18.33
CA ARG A 274 -1.14 -7.58 17.41
C ARG A 274 -1.37 -6.40 16.48
N LEU A 275 -0.45 -5.43 16.49
CA LEU A 275 -0.44 -4.29 15.60
C LEU A 275 -0.07 -4.76 14.17
N VAL A 276 -0.89 -4.42 13.18
CA VAL A 276 -0.68 -4.78 11.77
C VAL A 276 -0.41 -3.55 10.89
N LEU A 277 -1.02 -2.40 11.21
CA LEU A 277 -0.64 -1.10 10.66
C LEU A 277 -0.32 -0.14 11.81
N SER A 278 0.82 0.54 11.70
CA SER A 278 1.27 1.55 12.68
C SER A 278 1.74 2.82 11.98
N HIS A 279 2.06 3.85 12.77
CA HIS A 279 2.52 5.15 12.27
C HIS A 279 1.57 5.70 11.19
N GLY A 280 0.30 5.28 11.23
CA GLY A 280 -0.70 5.73 10.29
C GLY A 280 -0.98 7.21 10.47
N VAL A 281 -0.92 7.96 9.37
CA VAL A 281 -1.30 9.38 9.33
C VAL A 281 -2.18 9.60 8.11
N ALA A 282 -3.39 10.08 8.34
CA ALA A 282 -4.32 10.47 7.29
C ALA A 282 -4.60 11.97 7.34
N GLU A 283 -4.70 12.60 6.17
CA GLU A 283 -5.10 14.00 6.02
C GLU A 283 -6.36 14.08 5.16
N LEU A 284 -7.38 14.73 5.69
CA LEU A 284 -8.66 14.95 5.03
C LEU A 284 -8.91 16.44 4.83
N ALA A 285 -9.60 16.77 3.69
CA ALA A 285 -10.06 18.13 3.38
C ALA A 285 -11.41 18.44 4.04
#